data_ace25c59a7cab91c55c2cce8482e02eb
#
_entry.id   ace25c59a7cab91c55c2cce8482e02eb
#
_cell.length_a   1.000
_cell.length_b   1.000
_cell.length_c   1.000
_cell.angle_alpha   90.00
_cell.angle_beta   90.00
_cell.angle_gamma   90.00
#
_symmetry.space_group_name_H-M   'P 1'
#
loop_
_entity.id
_entity.type
_entity.pdbx_description
1 polymer ?
#
loop_
_entity_poly.entity_id
_entity_poly.type
_entity_poly.pdbx_seq_one_letter_code
_entity_poly.pdbx_strand_id
1 'polypeptide(L)'
;MGQLTLTMKYRKNEGMILSPTEIFAIYLYGIKIQGGDGTSFSPESMRFYIQAAQQEVENYFNLKLRYQFIALEKLTFYRADYWQSFPILFTNYPVNRPISLTGRFNQLEQISYPTQWLTNTRNSYGQYKRRVSIVPTGTAVATANAEVILSGLTTQLGSQHFLMIPDYWDLQYITGFDLDNMPMDLINLVGKLATFGPL
;
A
#
# COMPACT_ATOMS: atom_id res chain seq x y z
N MET A 1 9.54 21.87 7.73
CA MET A 1 8.65 21.92 8.92
C MET A 1 7.42 21.01 8.81
N GLY A 2 6.91 20.66 7.62
CA GLY A 2 5.71 19.82 7.46
C GLY A 2 5.81 18.37 7.96
N GLN A 3 6.98 17.73 7.83
CA GLN A 3 7.15 16.33 8.25
C GLN A 3 7.03 16.10 9.78
N LEU A 4 7.46 17.06 10.58
CA LEU A 4 7.37 16.98 12.06
C LEU A 4 5.91 17.05 12.54
N THR A 5 5.08 17.83 11.88
CA THR A 5 3.65 17.98 12.21
C THR A 5 2.86 16.72 11.88
N LEU A 6 3.16 16.07 10.74
CA LEU A 6 2.56 14.80 10.32
C LEU A 6 2.90 13.66 11.30
N THR A 7 4.16 13.55 11.69
CA THR A 7 4.61 12.51 12.63
C THR A 7 3.96 12.69 14.01
N MET A 8 3.72 13.92 14.44
CA MET A 8 3.02 14.22 15.69
C MET A 8 1.53 13.85 15.62
N LYS A 9 0.85 14.11 14.49
CA LYS A 9 -0.57 13.76 14.32
C LYS A 9 -0.80 12.25 14.38
N TYR A 10 0.05 11.46 13.71
CA TYR A 10 -0.01 10.00 13.77
C TYR A 10 0.27 9.45 15.18
N ARG A 11 1.22 10.01 15.90
CA ARG A 11 1.51 9.61 17.28
C ARG A 11 0.36 9.98 18.21
N LYS A 12 -0.26 11.14 18.03
CA LYS A 12 -1.38 11.61 18.84
C LYS A 12 -2.61 10.71 18.74
N ASN A 13 -2.89 10.18 17.55
CA ASN A 13 -4.03 9.30 17.30
C ASN A 13 -3.69 7.80 17.39
N GLU A 14 -2.50 7.45 17.89
CA GLU A 14 -2.05 6.05 18.04
C GLU A 14 -2.25 5.19 16.78
N GLY A 15 -2.10 5.81 15.63
CA GLY A 15 -2.24 5.15 14.34
C GLY A 15 -3.68 5.02 13.84
N MET A 16 -4.65 5.64 14.45
CA MET A 16 -6.01 5.78 13.96
C MET A 16 -6.13 7.02 13.05
N ILE A 17 -7.05 6.97 12.10
CA ILE A 17 -7.35 8.08 11.20
C ILE A 17 -8.13 9.16 11.94
N LEU A 18 -9.05 8.74 12.81
CA LEU A 18 -9.87 9.58 13.65
C LEU A 18 -9.56 9.31 15.13
N SER A 19 -9.57 10.34 15.93
CA SER A 19 -9.49 10.20 17.39
C SER A 19 -10.88 9.94 17.98
N PRO A 20 -10.99 9.29 19.15
CA PRO A 20 -12.25 9.18 19.86
C PRO A 20 -12.94 10.52 20.08
N THR A 21 -12.16 11.56 20.39
CA THR A 21 -12.67 12.93 20.61
C THR A 21 -13.34 13.49 19.34
N GLU A 22 -12.77 13.24 18.15
CA GLU A 22 -13.36 13.66 16.89
C GLU A 22 -14.65 12.88 16.59
N ILE A 23 -14.70 11.58 16.89
CA ILE A 23 -15.95 10.79 16.74
C ILE A 23 -17.05 11.36 17.64
N PHE A 24 -16.77 11.61 18.91
CA PHE A 24 -17.78 12.17 19.82
C PHE A 24 -18.21 13.57 19.40
N ALA A 25 -17.28 14.41 18.93
CA ALA A 25 -17.60 15.79 18.56
C ALA A 25 -18.33 15.93 17.23
N ILE A 26 -18.07 15.05 16.27
CA ILE A 26 -18.57 15.19 14.88
C ILE A 26 -19.74 14.24 14.61
N TYR A 27 -19.55 12.97 14.94
CA TYR A 27 -20.50 11.91 14.54
C TYR A 27 -21.55 11.58 15.61
N LEU A 28 -21.19 11.80 16.87
CA LEU A 28 -22.06 11.52 18.04
C LEU A 28 -22.45 12.80 18.80
N TYR A 29 -22.38 13.95 18.14
CA TYR A 29 -22.72 15.21 18.76
C TYR A 29 -24.14 15.20 19.32
N GLY A 30 -24.26 15.48 20.63
CA GLY A 30 -25.57 15.49 21.31
C GLY A 30 -26.13 14.11 21.69
N ILE A 31 -25.47 13.02 21.32
CA ILE A 31 -25.89 11.65 21.66
C ILE A 31 -25.09 11.21 22.90
N LYS A 32 -25.81 10.83 23.95
CA LYS A 32 -25.21 10.19 25.13
C LYS A 32 -25.30 8.68 24.98
N ILE A 33 -24.15 8.04 24.76
CA ILE A 33 -24.04 6.59 24.75
C ILE A 33 -23.81 6.12 26.17
N GLN A 34 -24.71 5.28 26.69
CA GLN A 34 -24.61 4.68 28.00
C GLN A 34 -24.73 3.17 27.87
N GLY A 35 -23.90 2.44 28.62
CA GLY A 35 -24.06 1.00 28.77
C GLY A 35 -25.39 0.67 29.48
N GLY A 36 -25.85 -0.59 29.37
CA GLY A 36 -27.05 -1.05 30.06
C GLY A 36 -26.99 -0.92 31.58
N ASP A 37 -25.83 -0.69 32.14
CA ASP A 37 -25.54 -0.42 33.56
C ASP A 37 -25.52 1.09 33.90
N GLY A 38 -25.80 1.96 32.94
CA GLY A 38 -25.78 3.41 33.10
C GLY A 38 -24.37 4.04 33.06
N THR A 39 -23.34 3.26 32.82
CA THR A 39 -21.97 3.80 32.66
C THR A 39 -21.84 4.54 31.34
N SER A 40 -21.09 5.65 31.33
CA SER A 40 -20.77 6.35 30.09
C SER A 40 -19.78 5.56 29.24
N PHE A 41 -20.00 5.57 27.94
CA PHE A 41 -19.12 4.90 26.99
C PHE A 41 -17.71 5.50 27.00
N SER A 42 -16.68 4.65 27.16
CA SER A 42 -15.31 5.13 27.37
C SER A 42 -14.60 5.46 26.04
N PRO A 43 -13.67 6.41 26.03
CA PRO A 43 -12.82 6.68 24.87
C PRO A 43 -12.00 5.45 24.42
N GLU A 44 -11.60 4.59 25.35
CA GLU A 44 -10.89 3.34 25.05
C GLU A 44 -11.76 2.37 24.25
N SER A 45 -13.02 2.22 24.65
CA SER A 45 -13.97 1.42 23.90
C SER A 45 -14.17 1.97 22.48
N MET A 46 -14.26 3.30 22.35
CA MET A 46 -14.37 3.95 21.04
C MET A 46 -13.15 3.69 20.16
N ARG A 47 -11.93 3.63 20.72
CA ARG A 47 -10.72 3.27 19.96
C ARG A 47 -10.85 1.91 19.26
N PHE A 48 -11.39 0.93 19.97
CA PHE A 48 -11.62 -0.40 19.40
C PHE A 48 -12.55 -0.34 18.17
N TYR A 49 -13.65 0.38 18.25
CA TYR A 49 -14.59 0.52 17.15
C TYR A 49 -13.98 1.30 15.96
N ILE A 50 -13.19 2.33 16.23
CA ILE A 50 -12.47 3.06 15.18
C ILE A 50 -11.47 2.14 14.45
N GLN A 51 -10.71 1.35 15.19
CA GLN A 51 -9.75 0.41 14.61
C GLN A 51 -10.46 -0.70 13.82
N ALA A 52 -11.56 -1.22 14.33
CA ALA A 52 -12.37 -2.23 13.64
C ALA A 52 -12.95 -1.68 12.34
N ALA A 53 -13.55 -0.49 12.38
CA ALA A 53 -14.09 0.19 11.19
C ALA A 53 -12.98 0.48 10.15
N GLN A 54 -11.81 0.94 10.61
CA GLN A 54 -10.67 1.18 9.74
C GLN A 54 -10.21 -0.12 9.05
N GLN A 55 -10.09 -1.20 9.80
CA GLN A 55 -9.69 -2.50 9.26
C GLN A 55 -10.74 -3.05 8.28
N GLU A 56 -12.01 -2.85 8.55
CA GLU A 56 -13.09 -3.26 7.64
C GLU A 56 -13.02 -2.51 6.31
N VAL A 57 -12.82 -1.19 6.34
CA VAL A 57 -12.63 -0.37 5.14
C VAL A 57 -11.37 -0.79 4.37
N GLU A 58 -10.25 -1.00 5.07
CA GLU A 58 -9.00 -1.48 4.46
C GLU A 58 -9.18 -2.82 3.75
N ASN A 59 -9.90 -3.75 4.37
CA ASN A 59 -10.16 -5.08 3.81
C ASN A 59 -11.14 -5.01 2.63
N TYR A 60 -12.22 -4.23 2.76
CA TYR A 60 -13.24 -4.12 1.72
C TYR A 60 -12.68 -3.54 0.41
N PHE A 61 -11.90 -2.47 0.51
CA PHE A 61 -11.31 -1.81 -0.66
C PHE A 61 -9.93 -2.36 -1.05
N ASN A 62 -9.40 -3.29 -0.27
CA ASN A 62 -8.06 -3.85 -0.47
C ASN A 62 -6.99 -2.76 -0.57
N LEU A 63 -7.02 -1.81 0.37
CA LEU A 63 -6.10 -0.69 0.47
C LEU A 63 -5.59 -0.56 1.91
N LYS A 64 -4.58 0.29 2.08
CA LYS A 64 -4.14 0.72 3.40
C LYS A 64 -4.46 2.20 3.58
N LEU A 65 -5.17 2.52 4.65
CA LEU A 65 -5.55 3.89 4.92
C LEU A 65 -4.36 4.70 5.43
N ARG A 66 -3.51 4.08 6.25
CA ARG A 66 -2.31 4.74 6.77
C ARG A 66 -1.13 4.57 5.85
N TYR A 67 -0.30 5.61 5.78
CA TYR A 67 0.99 5.57 5.12
C TYR A 67 1.90 4.56 5.82
N GLN A 68 2.25 3.50 5.15
CA GLN A 68 3.07 2.43 5.73
C GLN A 68 4.00 1.79 4.71
N PHE A 69 5.08 1.24 5.23
CA PHE A 69 6.08 0.51 4.46
C PHE A 69 5.72 -0.98 4.41
N ILE A 70 5.66 -1.53 3.20
CA ILE A 70 5.56 -2.96 2.96
C ILE A 70 6.98 -3.49 2.77
N ALA A 71 7.48 -4.17 3.80
CA ALA A 71 8.86 -4.62 3.86
C ALA A 71 9.20 -5.72 2.85
N LEU A 72 8.23 -6.53 2.48
CA LEU A 72 8.40 -7.58 1.50
C LEU A 72 7.04 -8.02 0.96
N GLU A 73 6.86 -7.89 -0.34
CA GLU A 73 5.78 -8.54 -1.07
C GLU A 73 6.40 -9.44 -2.14
N LYS A 74 6.06 -10.72 -2.08
CA LYS A 74 6.50 -11.72 -3.04
C LYS A 74 5.51 -11.81 -4.18
N LEU A 75 6.01 -11.67 -5.40
CA LEU A 75 5.19 -11.72 -6.60
C LEU A 75 5.68 -12.78 -7.55
N THR A 76 4.76 -13.44 -8.20
CA THR A 76 5.05 -14.49 -9.17
C THR A 76 5.45 -13.87 -10.52
N PHE A 77 6.45 -14.44 -11.16
CA PHE A 77 6.79 -14.14 -12.53
C PHE A 77 5.89 -14.93 -13.48
N TYR A 78 5.25 -14.24 -14.41
CA TYR A 78 4.52 -14.85 -15.51
C TYR A 78 5.12 -14.38 -16.84
N ARG A 79 5.52 -15.31 -17.70
CA ARG A 79 6.12 -14.98 -18.99
C ARG A 79 5.19 -14.16 -19.89
N ALA A 80 3.89 -14.40 -19.81
CA ALA A 80 2.90 -13.68 -20.60
C ALA A 80 2.91 -12.16 -20.35
N ASP A 81 3.27 -11.74 -19.13
CA ASP A 81 3.29 -10.34 -18.74
C ASP A 81 4.45 -9.55 -19.37
N TYR A 82 5.42 -10.25 -20.00
CA TYR A 82 6.66 -9.67 -20.52
C TYR A 82 6.78 -9.72 -22.05
N TRP A 83 5.89 -10.40 -22.72
CA TRP A 83 6.04 -10.66 -24.15
C TRP A 83 5.77 -9.46 -25.05
N GLN A 84 4.95 -8.50 -24.60
CA GLN A 84 4.49 -7.39 -25.43
C GLN A 84 4.83 -6.00 -24.89
N SER A 85 5.34 -5.89 -23.66
CA SER A 85 5.63 -4.62 -23.00
C SER A 85 6.65 -4.77 -21.89
N PHE A 86 7.05 -3.64 -21.31
CA PHE A 86 7.84 -3.66 -20.09
C PHE A 86 7.11 -4.40 -18.96
N PRO A 87 7.86 -5.13 -18.11
CA PRO A 87 7.28 -5.89 -17.01
C PRO A 87 6.39 -5.04 -16.11
N ILE A 88 5.19 -5.55 -15.83
CA ILE A 88 4.24 -4.94 -14.91
C ILE A 88 4.01 -5.91 -13.77
N LEU A 89 4.29 -5.45 -12.55
CA LEU A 89 4.05 -6.18 -11.32
C LEU A 89 2.76 -5.72 -10.68
N PHE A 90 1.86 -6.65 -10.40
CA PHE A 90 0.60 -6.37 -9.72
C PHE A 90 0.75 -6.59 -8.23
N THR A 91 0.49 -5.55 -7.44
CA THR A 91 0.66 -5.55 -5.98
C THR A 91 -0.67 -5.73 -5.26
N ASN A 92 -0.63 -6.20 -4.03
CA ASN A 92 -1.81 -6.35 -3.18
C ASN A 92 -2.42 -4.99 -2.81
N TYR A 93 -1.58 -3.96 -2.64
CA TYR A 93 -2.03 -2.62 -2.26
C TYR A 93 -1.58 -1.57 -3.28
N PRO A 94 -2.25 -0.42 -3.35
CA PRO A 94 -1.80 0.71 -4.18
C PRO A 94 -0.39 1.16 -3.81
N VAL A 95 0.46 1.39 -4.81
CA VAL A 95 1.86 1.73 -4.61
C VAL A 95 2.07 3.23 -4.70
N ASN A 96 2.36 3.89 -3.58
CA ASN A 96 2.73 5.30 -3.56
C ASN A 96 4.15 5.52 -4.08
N ARG A 97 5.07 4.71 -3.58
CA ARG A 97 6.48 4.78 -3.97
C ARG A 97 7.12 3.40 -3.87
N PRO A 98 7.63 2.85 -4.97
CA PRO A 98 8.49 1.67 -4.92
C PRO A 98 9.82 2.03 -4.26
N ILE A 99 10.38 1.13 -3.45
CA ILE A 99 11.63 1.32 -2.72
C ILE A 99 12.73 0.45 -3.30
N SER A 100 12.47 -0.84 -3.46
CA SER A 100 13.42 -1.78 -4.05
C SER A 100 12.70 -2.93 -4.72
N LEU A 101 13.34 -3.51 -5.71
CA LEU A 101 12.90 -4.70 -6.41
C LEU A 101 14.09 -5.63 -6.58
N THR A 102 13.91 -6.88 -6.21
CA THR A 102 14.89 -7.94 -6.41
C THR A 102 14.21 -9.14 -7.06
N GLY A 103 14.81 -9.66 -8.11
CA GLY A 103 14.43 -10.93 -8.72
C GLY A 103 15.23 -12.07 -8.09
N ARG A 104 14.58 -13.17 -7.73
CA ARG A 104 15.24 -14.38 -7.19
C ARG A 104 15.06 -15.53 -8.14
N PHE A 105 16.16 -15.97 -8.74
CA PHE A 105 16.16 -17.16 -9.57
C PHE A 105 16.29 -18.44 -8.74
N ASN A 106 17.09 -18.37 -7.69
CA ASN A 106 17.26 -19.39 -6.67
C ASN A 106 17.67 -18.70 -5.34
N GLN A 107 17.89 -19.47 -4.29
CA GLN A 107 18.28 -18.90 -3.00
C GLN A 107 19.63 -18.15 -3.01
N LEU A 108 20.48 -18.43 -3.98
CA LEU A 108 21.84 -17.90 -4.08
C LEU A 108 21.98 -16.77 -5.10
N GLU A 109 21.12 -16.72 -6.11
CA GLU A 109 21.19 -15.75 -7.19
C GLU A 109 20.06 -14.73 -7.08
N GLN A 110 20.42 -13.49 -6.81
CA GLN A 110 19.52 -12.35 -6.71
C GLN A 110 19.96 -11.25 -7.68
N ILE A 111 19.00 -10.70 -8.41
CA ILE A 111 19.21 -9.57 -9.29
C ILE A 111 18.47 -8.37 -8.71
N SER A 112 19.22 -7.33 -8.31
CA SER A 112 18.62 -6.07 -7.84
C SER A 112 18.42 -5.12 -9.01
N TYR A 113 17.19 -4.58 -9.12
CA TYR A 113 16.82 -3.63 -10.16
C TYR A 113 16.99 -2.19 -9.66
N PRO A 114 17.54 -1.29 -10.49
CA PRO A 114 17.66 0.11 -10.10
C PRO A 114 16.30 0.72 -9.75
N THR A 115 16.21 1.41 -8.63
CA THR A 115 14.94 2.02 -8.17
C THR A 115 14.39 3.03 -9.19
N GLN A 116 15.26 3.71 -9.93
CA GLN A 116 14.87 4.65 -10.98
C GLN A 116 14.11 4.02 -12.16
N TRP A 117 14.20 2.70 -12.33
CA TRP A 117 13.42 1.96 -13.33
C TRP A 117 12.02 1.61 -12.86
N LEU A 118 11.78 1.72 -11.54
CA LEU A 118 10.52 1.38 -10.94
C LEU A 118 9.57 2.57 -11.02
N THR A 119 8.55 2.45 -11.85
CA THR A 119 7.55 3.49 -12.03
C THR A 119 6.20 3.02 -11.52
N ASN A 120 5.57 3.85 -10.72
CA ASN A 120 4.18 3.67 -10.36
C ASN A 120 3.29 4.53 -11.25
N THR A 121 2.07 4.11 -11.46
CA THR A 121 1.11 4.86 -12.27
C THR A 121 -0.05 5.32 -11.39
N ARG A 122 -0.55 6.53 -11.71
CA ARG A 122 -1.80 7.05 -11.17
C ARG A 122 -2.92 6.84 -12.19
N ASN A 123 -4.14 6.75 -11.73
CA ASN A 123 -5.31 6.81 -12.59
C ASN A 123 -5.60 8.28 -12.99
N SER A 124 -6.63 8.50 -13.82
CA SER A 124 -7.07 9.84 -14.23
C SER A 124 -7.51 10.75 -13.07
N TYR A 125 -7.82 10.16 -11.91
CA TYR A 125 -8.20 10.88 -10.69
C TYR A 125 -7.02 11.11 -9.74
N GLY A 126 -5.78 10.86 -10.17
CA GLY A 126 -4.58 11.04 -9.37
C GLY A 126 -4.31 9.95 -8.33
N GLN A 127 -5.13 8.92 -8.24
CA GLN A 127 -4.98 7.84 -7.28
C GLN A 127 -3.93 6.83 -7.77
N TYR A 128 -3.13 6.31 -6.87
CA TYR A 128 -2.15 5.28 -7.16
C TYR A 128 -2.79 3.94 -7.51
N LYS A 129 -2.22 3.29 -8.50
CA LYS A 129 -2.65 1.95 -8.93
C LYS A 129 -1.88 0.86 -8.17
N ARG A 130 -2.47 -0.32 -8.12
CA ARG A 130 -1.83 -1.55 -7.59
C ARG A 130 -0.92 -2.18 -8.63
N ARG A 131 0.03 -1.40 -9.13
CA ARG A 131 1.00 -1.89 -10.11
C ARG A 131 2.28 -1.07 -10.10
N VAL A 132 3.39 -1.75 -10.34
CA VAL A 132 4.70 -1.17 -10.58
C VAL A 132 5.18 -1.64 -11.95
N SER A 133 5.60 -0.71 -12.79
CA SER A 133 6.21 -1.05 -14.09
C SER A 133 7.71 -0.91 -13.98
N ILE A 134 8.43 -1.84 -14.59
CA ILE A 134 9.89 -1.79 -14.68
C ILE A 134 10.23 -1.20 -16.05
N VAL A 135 10.59 0.09 -16.07
CA VAL A 135 10.92 0.82 -17.29
C VAL A 135 12.39 1.23 -17.22
N PRO A 136 13.27 0.60 -18.00
CA PRO A 136 14.67 0.99 -18.03
C PRO A 136 14.80 2.44 -18.48
N THR A 137 15.36 3.28 -17.62
CA THR A 137 15.62 4.69 -17.87
C THR A 137 17.09 4.96 -17.63
N GLY A 138 17.75 5.70 -18.49
CA GLY A 138 19.15 6.10 -18.26
C GLY A 138 19.97 6.29 -19.53
N THR A 139 21.26 6.47 -19.33
CA THR A 139 22.25 6.60 -20.41
C THR A 139 22.39 5.29 -21.19
N ALA A 140 22.96 5.34 -22.40
CA ALA A 140 23.14 4.18 -23.28
C ALA A 140 23.78 2.94 -22.58
N VAL A 141 24.64 3.16 -21.58
CA VAL A 141 25.25 2.10 -20.77
C VAL A 141 24.21 1.41 -19.86
N ALA A 142 23.28 2.17 -19.27
CA ALA A 142 22.22 1.61 -18.45
C ALA A 142 21.18 0.87 -19.32
N THR A 143 20.94 1.35 -20.54
CA THR A 143 20.06 0.70 -21.49
C THR A 143 20.64 -0.65 -21.97
N ALA A 144 21.95 -0.69 -22.25
CA ALA A 144 22.65 -1.93 -22.61
C ALA A 144 22.62 -2.96 -21.45
N ASN A 145 22.84 -2.49 -20.21
CA ASN A 145 22.71 -3.34 -19.03
C ASN A 145 21.25 -3.80 -18.80
N ALA A 146 20.29 -2.95 -19.12
CA ALA A 146 18.85 -3.31 -19.05
C ALA A 146 18.50 -4.40 -20.07
N GLU A 147 18.99 -4.27 -21.30
CA GLU A 147 18.83 -5.31 -22.32
C GLU A 147 19.51 -6.62 -21.92
N VAL A 148 20.69 -6.56 -21.31
CA VAL A 148 21.40 -7.75 -20.80
C VAL A 148 20.63 -8.36 -19.62
N ILE A 149 20.15 -7.57 -18.70
CA ILE A 149 19.37 -8.07 -17.56
C ILE A 149 18.03 -8.65 -18.03
N LEU A 150 17.32 -7.94 -18.91
CA LEU A 150 16.02 -8.41 -19.44
C LEU A 150 16.23 -9.56 -20.44
N SER A 151 17.27 -9.54 -21.29
CA SER A 151 17.58 -10.62 -22.21
C SER A 151 18.18 -11.82 -21.48
N GLY A 152 18.99 -11.60 -20.43
CA GLY A 152 19.44 -12.66 -19.53
C GLY A 152 18.27 -13.38 -18.87
N LEU A 153 17.27 -12.62 -18.43
CA LEU A 153 16.02 -13.15 -17.93
C LEU A 153 15.27 -13.97 -19.02
N THR A 154 15.20 -13.43 -20.22
CA THR A 154 14.50 -14.10 -21.35
C THR A 154 15.31 -15.25 -21.93
N THR A 155 16.64 -15.19 -21.96
CA THR A 155 17.49 -16.28 -22.49
C THR A 155 17.72 -17.40 -21.49
N GLN A 156 17.92 -17.10 -20.22
CA GLN A 156 18.03 -18.14 -19.20
C GLN A 156 16.67 -18.80 -18.91
N LEU A 157 15.58 -18.04 -18.94
CA LEU A 157 14.23 -18.55 -18.81
C LEU A 157 13.69 -19.09 -20.15
N GLY A 158 14.21 -18.61 -21.29
CA GLY A 158 13.73 -18.97 -22.63
C GLY A 158 14.18 -20.33 -23.12
N SER A 159 15.29 -20.86 -22.62
CA SER A 159 15.75 -22.23 -22.94
C SER A 159 14.97 -23.31 -22.16
N GLN A 160 14.31 -22.94 -21.09
CA GLN A 160 13.43 -23.82 -20.35
C GLN A 160 12.04 -23.21 -20.36
N HIS A 161 11.03 -23.95 -20.77
CA HIS A 161 9.64 -23.52 -20.96
C HIS A 161 8.92 -23.12 -19.65
N PHE A 162 9.58 -22.36 -18.77
CA PHE A 162 8.95 -21.83 -17.58
C PHE A 162 7.95 -20.73 -17.95
N LEU A 163 6.68 -21.07 -17.90
CA LEU A 163 5.59 -20.12 -18.06
C LEU A 163 5.40 -19.25 -16.80
N MET A 164 5.85 -19.76 -15.66
CA MET A 164 5.64 -19.17 -14.34
C MET A 164 6.78 -19.54 -13.39
N ILE A 165 7.23 -18.57 -12.58
CA ILE A 165 8.14 -18.80 -11.44
C ILE A 165 7.47 -18.21 -10.19
N PRO A 166 7.03 -19.04 -9.25
CA PRO A 166 6.45 -18.56 -8.00
C PRO A 166 7.47 -17.74 -7.20
N ASP A 167 7.00 -16.69 -6.53
CA ASP A 167 7.79 -15.87 -5.59
C ASP A 167 9.13 -15.35 -6.16
N TYR A 168 9.15 -15.11 -7.49
CA TYR A 168 10.37 -14.63 -8.15
C TYR A 168 10.73 -13.20 -7.75
N TRP A 169 9.73 -12.32 -7.58
CA TRP A 169 9.94 -10.92 -7.28
C TRP A 169 9.77 -10.64 -5.80
N ASP A 170 10.77 -10.00 -5.21
CA ASP A 170 10.71 -9.39 -3.88
C ASP A 170 10.59 -7.87 -4.05
N LEU A 171 9.41 -7.33 -3.79
CA LEU A 171 9.13 -5.91 -3.92
C LEU A 171 8.95 -5.27 -2.54
N GLN A 172 9.65 -4.14 -2.35
CA GLN A 172 9.44 -3.26 -1.19
C GLN A 172 8.85 -1.94 -1.67
N TYR A 173 7.83 -1.46 -0.99
CA TYR A 173 7.16 -0.23 -1.38
C TYR A 173 6.41 0.43 -0.23
N ILE A 174 6.04 1.68 -0.45
CA ILE A 174 5.20 2.44 0.44
C ILE A 174 3.79 2.47 -0.12
N THR A 175 2.81 2.24 0.76
CA THR A 175 1.37 2.29 0.47
C THR A 175 0.63 3.19 1.45
N GLY A 176 -0.66 3.40 1.22
CA GLY A 176 -1.53 4.19 2.08
C GLY A 176 -1.59 5.66 1.68
N PHE A 177 -2.39 6.40 2.40
CA PHE A 177 -2.57 7.84 2.17
C PHE A 177 -1.73 8.64 3.15
N ASP A 178 -1.20 9.77 2.67
CA ASP A 178 -0.77 10.84 3.55
C ASP A 178 -2.03 11.51 4.15
N LEU A 179 -1.99 11.83 5.43
CA LEU A 179 -3.15 12.42 6.12
C LEU A 179 -3.66 13.69 5.44
N ASP A 180 -2.76 14.49 4.89
CA ASP A 180 -3.13 15.74 4.23
C ASP A 180 -3.81 15.51 2.86
N ASN A 181 -3.66 14.31 2.28
CA ASN A 181 -4.21 13.92 0.99
C ASN A 181 -5.24 12.79 1.08
N MET A 182 -5.70 12.45 2.28
CA MET A 182 -6.72 11.42 2.45
C MET A 182 -8.08 11.93 1.98
N PRO A 183 -8.78 11.18 1.12
CA PRO A 183 -10.13 11.55 0.70
C PRO A 183 -11.08 11.65 1.89
N MET A 184 -11.81 12.78 1.99
CA MET A 184 -12.76 13.01 3.07
C MET A 184 -13.87 11.96 3.14
N ASP A 185 -14.24 11.37 2.00
CA ASP A 185 -15.24 10.30 1.93
C ASP A 185 -14.80 9.06 2.69
N LEU A 186 -13.50 8.70 2.64
CA LEU A 186 -12.94 7.58 3.41
C LEU A 186 -12.94 7.89 4.91
N ILE A 187 -12.59 9.11 5.29
CA ILE A 187 -12.64 9.56 6.69
C ILE A 187 -14.08 9.47 7.21
N ASN A 188 -15.04 9.99 6.44
CA ASN A 188 -16.46 9.94 6.77
C ASN A 188 -16.97 8.50 6.86
N LEU A 189 -16.55 7.63 5.96
CA LEU A 189 -16.95 6.23 5.98
C LEU A 189 -16.48 5.55 7.27
N VAL A 190 -15.20 5.71 7.62
CA VAL A 190 -14.65 5.15 8.87
C VAL A 190 -15.37 5.73 10.09
N GLY A 191 -15.63 7.05 10.11
CA GLY A 191 -16.33 7.70 11.20
C GLY A 191 -17.76 7.14 11.40
N LYS A 192 -18.50 7.01 10.32
CA LYS A 192 -19.87 6.42 10.35
C LYS A 192 -19.85 4.96 10.80
N LEU A 193 -18.95 4.13 10.22
CA LEU A 193 -18.85 2.72 10.60
C LEU A 193 -18.48 2.56 12.08
N ALA A 194 -17.56 3.38 12.59
CA ALA A 194 -17.16 3.34 13.98
C ALA A 194 -18.30 3.67 14.96
N THR A 195 -19.36 4.36 14.51
CA THR A 195 -20.51 4.72 15.35
C THR A 195 -21.59 3.65 15.39
N PHE A 196 -21.62 2.71 14.44
CA PHE A 196 -22.65 1.65 14.43
C PHE A 196 -22.48 0.63 15.56
N GLY A 197 -21.26 0.37 16.00
CA GLY A 197 -20.99 -0.61 17.04
C GLY A 197 -21.49 -0.21 18.44
N PRO A 198 -21.33 1.09 18.84
CA PRO A 198 -21.81 1.58 20.14
C PRO A 198 -23.31 1.90 20.21
N LEU A 199 -23.98 2.08 19.06
CA LEU A 199 -25.43 2.37 18.98
C LEU A 199 -26.24 1.10 18.89
#